data_463f962de8a18805793850582e644f77
#
_entry.id   463f962de8a18805793850582e644f77
#
_cell.length_a   1.000
_cell.length_b   1.000
_cell.length_c   1.000
_cell.angle_alpha   90.00
_cell.angle_beta   90.00
_cell.angle_gamma   90.00
#
_symmetry.space_group_name_H-M   'P 1'
#
loop_
_entity.id
_entity.type
_entity.pdbx_description
1 polymer ?
#
loop_
_entity_poly.entity_id
_entity_poly.type
_entity_poly.pdbx_seq_one_letter_code
_entity_poly.pdbx_strand_id
1 'polypeptide(L)'
;MCSNPIDFRNKDDSFLYSRTAVVSRIKTWEEKQKSNKENINLTGGEPTIHPEFLELVKEIRKILPKNKIVMATNGRMFSYSWFTKKYLAMNNLSLEIAIHGATPKLHNMITGVKGSFEQTIKGISNILKYRNSSQELELRIIITKLNYQYLDLIINLIKKEFSKVERVVLVFMEMEGFAEKNFKIVGLTYKELKPYLTVSKLKKWKEKLPEIRFYHFPLCTLPPELWEYTWRTLRGEEITFLSRCGKCLYKKYCLGIHKDYLTLVGDREFQPIRKKINIQTQDFFHHPIIKVKKPS
;
A
#
# COMPACT_ATOMS: atom_id res chain seq x y z
N MET A 1 6.84 12.62 -3.67
CA MET A 1 5.73 11.66 -3.67
C MET A 1 5.51 11.02 -2.29
N CYS A 2 6.15 11.45 -1.24
CA CYS A 2 5.95 10.87 0.10
C CYS A 2 4.75 11.53 0.78
N SER A 3 3.81 10.75 1.33
CA SER A 3 2.68 11.24 2.11
C SER A 3 3.04 11.49 3.58
N ASN A 4 4.21 11.04 4.06
CA ASN A 4 4.62 11.27 5.44
C ASN A 4 4.81 12.77 5.73
N PRO A 5 4.43 13.23 6.94
CA PRO A 5 4.66 14.59 7.37
C PRO A 5 6.15 14.98 7.29
N ILE A 6 6.41 16.26 6.98
CA ILE A 6 7.78 16.76 6.77
C ILE A 6 8.55 16.86 8.09
N ASP A 7 7.83 16.95 9.19
CA ASP A 7 8.36 17.25 10.54
C ASP A 7 9.07 16.09 11.23
N PHE A 8 9.12 14.90 10.62
CA PHE A 8 9.97 13.79 11.09
C PHE A 8 11.48 14.09 11.13
N ARG A 9 11.90 15.30 10.75
CA ARG A 9 13.30 15.72 10.74
C ARG A 9 13.72 16.54 11.96
N ASN A 10 12.84 16.78 12.92
CA ASN A 10 13.24 17.42 14.17
C ASN A 10 14.25 16.52 14.90
N LYS A 11 15.48 17.00 15.00
CA LYS A 11 16.58 16.28 15.67
C LYS A 11 16.26 15.94 17.13
N ASP A 12 15.37 16.71 17.76
CA ASP A 12 14.93 16.51 19.13
C ASP A 12 14.05 15.27 19.33
N ASP A 13 13.41 14.74 18.27
CA ASP A 13 12.57 13.55 18.34
C ASP A 13 13.34 12.23 18.11
N SER A 14 14.64 12.28 17.83
CA SER A 14 15.46 11.09 17.55
C SER A 14 15.43 10.09 18.71
N PHE A 15 15.31 10.56 19.94
CA PHE A 15 15.16 9.72 21.14
C PHE A 15 13.88 8.87 21.09
N LEU A 16 12.77 9.41 20.58
CA LEU A 16 11.49 8.71 20.50
C LEU A 16 11.52 7.48 19.57
N TYR A 17 12.46 7.46 18.64
CA TYR A 17 12.67 6.39 17.68
C TYR A 17 13.89 5.51 18.01
N SER A 18 14.56 5.75 19.12
CA SER A 18 15.62 4.86 19.59
C SER A 18 15.07 3.45 19.84
N ARG A 19 15.91 2.43 19.68
CA ARG A 19 15.53 1.02 19.95
C ARG A 19 14.88 0.88 21.33
N THR A 20 15.48 1.44 22.36
CA THR A 20 15.00 1.39 23.74
C THR A 20 13.60 1.99 23.88
N ALA A 21 13.36 3.16 23.32
CA ALA A 21 12.05 3.83 23.38
C ALA A 21 10.95 3.05 22.62
N VAL A 22 11.28 2.53 21.44
CA VAL A 22 10.33 1.72 20.66
C VAL A 22 9.99 0.42 21.39
N VAL A 23 11.00 -0.28 21.91
CA VAL A 23 10.82 -1.53 22.66
C VAL A 23 10.00 -1.30 23.94
N SER A 24 10.24 -0.21 24.67
CA SER A 24 9.44 0.16 25.84
C SER A 24 7.97 0.37 25.51
N ARG A 25 7.68 1.11 24.43
CA ARG A 25 6.29 1.33 23.97
C ARG A 25 5.60 0.03 23.57
N ILE A 26 6.31 -0.89 22.90
CA ILE A 26 5.75 -2.18 22.50
C ILE A 26 5.45 -3.05 23.73
N LYS A 27 6.31 -3.09 24.75
CA LYS A 27 6.05 -3.79 26.01
C LYS A 27 4.80 -3.23 26.69
N THR A 28 4.71 -1.90 26.85
CA THR A 28 3.54 -1.26 27.44
C THR A 28 2.25 -1.52 26.64
N TRP A 29 2.34 -1.58 25.32
CA TRP A 29 1.21 -1.92 24.46
C TRP A 29 0.81 -3.40 24.64
N GLU A 30 1.76 -4.31 24.66
CA GLU A 30 1.51 -5.76 24.85
C GLU A 30 0.81 -6.03 26.18
N GLU A 31 1.28 -5.41 27.28
CA GLU A 31 0.68 -5.54 28.61
C GLU A 31 -0.81 -5.09 28.66
N LYS A 32 -1.19 -4.14 27.80
CA LYS A 32 -2.55 -3.63 27.71
C LYS A 32 -3.48 -4.41 26.79
N GLN A 33 -2.94 -5.28 25.93
CA GLN A 33 -3.74 -6.01 24.95
C GLN A 33 -4.40 -7.26 25.56
N LYS A 34 -5.73 -7.33 25.44
CA LYS A 34 -6.53 -8.50 25.84
C LYS A 34 -6.48 -9.67 24.82
N SER A 35 -6.04 -9.39 23.57
CA SER A 35 -5.88 -10.42 22.52
C SER A 35 -4.68 -10.10 21.61
N ASN A 36 -3.70 -10.99 21.57
CA ASN A 36 -2.45 -10.87 20.79
C ASN A 36 -2.64 -11.15 19.28
N LYS A 37 -3.65 -10.60 18.63
CA LYS A 37 -3.94 -10.90 17.20
C LYS A 37 -3.62 -9.76 16.24
N GLU A 38 -3.25 -8.58 16.73
CA GLU A 38 -2.99 -7.44 15.86
C GLU A 38 -1.62 -7.52 15.18
N ASN A 39 -1.55 -7.06 13.94
CA ASN A 39 -0.29 -6.94 13.22
C ASN A 39 0.54 -5.78 13.79
N ILE A 40 1.85 -5.93 13.77
CA ILE A 40 2.80 -4.86 14.08
C ILE A 40 3.26 -4.24 12.77
N ASN A 41 2.90 -2.99 12.54
CA ASN A 41 3.26 -2.27 11.33
C ASN A 41 4.53 -1.44 11.53
N LEU A 42 5.60 -1.79 10.83
CA LEU A 42 6.83 -1.02 10.76
C LEU A 42 6.77 -0.10 9.54
N THR A 43 6.69 1.19 9.80
CA THR A 43 6.60 2.23 8.79
C THR A 43 7.38 3.46 9.25
N GLY A 44 7.36 4.51 8.47
CA GLY A 44 8.03 5.77 8.76
C GLY A 44 8.60 6.36 7.48
N GLY A 45 9.80 6.93 7.50
CA GLY A 45 10.55 7.25 6.28
C GLY A 45 10.94 5.96 5.56
N GLU A 46 12.02 5.35 6.00
CA GLU A 46 12.44 4.01 5.58
C GLU A 46 12.93 3.24 6.82
N PRO A 47 12.19 2.22 7.30
CA PRO A 47 12.52 1.53 8.56
C PRO A 47 13.92 0.90 8.55
N THR A 48 14.35 0.38 7.41
CA THR A 48 15.60 -0.39 7.30
C THR A 48 16.87 0.44 7.43
N ILE A 49 16.78 1.78 7.44
CA ILE A 49 17.93 2.66 7.69
C ILE A 49 18.13 2.98 9.18
N HIS A 50 17.23 2.51 10.06
CA HIS A 50 17.46 2.65 11.49
C HIS A 50 18.76 1.92 11.89
N PRO A 51 19.68 2.57 12.64
CA PRO A 51 21.01 2.00 12.92
C PRO A 51 20.97 0.60 13.55
N GLU A 52 20.02 0.35 14.43
CA GLU A 52 19.84 -0.92 15.13
C GLU A 52 18.61 -1.70 14.64
N PHE A 53 18.27 -1.60 13.35
CA PHE A 53 17.03 -2.13 12.81
C PHE A 53 16.84 -3.64 13.04
N LEU A 54 17.87 -4.44 12.75
CA LEU A 54 17.78 -5.91 12.89
C LEU A 54 17.63 -6.34 14.35
N GLU A 55 18.33 -5.66 15.24
CA GLU A 55 18.27 -5.87 16.69
C GLU A 55 16.89 -5.48 17.22
N LEU A 56 16.36 -4.34 16.80
CA LEU A 56 15.03 -3.86 17.13
C LEU A 56 13.96 -4.89 16.72
N VAL A 57 13.99 -5.37 15.48
CA VAL A 57 12.98 -6.34 14.99
C VAL A 57 13.09 -7.68 15.73
N LYS A 58 14.30 -8.12 16.07
CA LYS A 58 14.50 -9.31 16.90
C LYS A 58 13.90 -9.16 18.31
N GLU A 59 14.06 -8.00 18.93
CA GLU A 59 13.45 -7.72 20.23
C GLU A 59 11.92 -7.66 20.14
N ILE A 60 11.37 -7.01 19.11
CA ILE A 60 9.93 -7.03 18.84
C ILE A 60 9.43 -8.46 18.71
N ARG A 61 10.12 -9.32 17.95
CA ARG A 61 9.75 -10.72 17.76
C ARG A 61 9.81 -11.53 19.06
N LYS A 62 10.74 -11.22 19.97
CA LYS A 62 10.82 -11.88 21.30
C LYS A 62 9.63 -11.47 22.18
N ILE A 63 9.22 -10.21 22.17
CA ILE A 63 8.08 -9.70 22.94
C ILE A 63 6.77 -10.22 22.36
N LEU A 64 6.65 -10.23 21.03
CA LEU A 64 5.44 -10.55 20.29
C LEU A 64 5.66 -11.75 19.34
N PRO A 65 5.81 -12.97 19.87
CA PRO A 65 6.23 -14.14 19.10
C PRO A 65 5.19 -14.58 18.05
N LYS A 66 3.91 -14.31 18.28
CA LYS A 66 2.79 -14.76 17.43
C LYS A 66 2.27 -13.68 16.47
N ASN A 67 2.57 -12.41 16.72
CA ASN A 67 2.07 -11.31 15.89
C ASN A 67 2.77 -11.27 14.55
N LYS A 68 2.03 -10.98 13.48
CA LYS A 68 2.64 -10.71 12.17
C LYS A 68 3.33 -9.35 12.20
N ILE A 69 4.58 -9.30 11.78
CA ILE A 69 5.29 -8.05 11.56
C ILE A 69 5.15 -7.70 10.08
N VAL A 70 4.48 -6.59 9.82
CA VAL A 70 4.27 -6.03 8.49
C VAL A 70 5.21 -4.85 8.32
N MET A 71 5.95 -4.79 7.24
CA MET A 71 6.87 -3.69 6.99
C MET A 71 6.68 -3.07 5.63
N ALA A 72 6.34 -1.77 5.61
CA ALA A 72 6.38 -0.96 4.41
C ALA A 72 7.81 -0.42 4.20
N THR A 73 8.41 -0.74 3.04
CA THR A 73 9.81 -0.40 2.73
C THR A 73 10.01 -0.12 1.25
N ASN A 74 11.03 0.66 0.91
CA ASN A 74 11.46 0.81 -0.47
C ASN A 74 12.22 -0.41 -1.02
N GLY A 75 12.50 -1.42 -0.19
CA GLY A 75 13.13 -2.68 -0.56
C GLY A 75 14.65 -2.61 -0.83
N ARG A 76 15.27 -1.44 -0.80
CA ARG A 76 16.65 -1.23 -1.24
C ARG A 76 17.69 -1.95 -0.36
N MET A 77 17.50 -1.97 0.97
CA MET A 77 18.40 -2.67 1.88
C MET A 77 18.41 -4.18 1.64
N PHE A 78 17.33 -4.74 1.13
CA PHE A 78 17.26 -6.16 0.75
C PHE A 78 18.09 -6.51 -0.49
N SER A 79 18.64 -5.53 -1.21
CA SER A 79 19.64 -5.80 -2.27
C SER A 79 20.93 -6.43 -1.72
N TYR A 80 21.21 -6.26 -0.43
CA TYR A 80 22.29 -6.91 0.28
C TYR A 80 21.82 -8.28 0.81
N SER A 81 22.35 -9.36 0.25
CA SER A 81 21.95 -10.74 0.61
C SER A 81 22.16 -11.06 2.09
N TRP A 82 23.19 -10.50 2.74
CA TRP A 82 23.44 -10.70 4.17
C TRP A 82 22.30 -10.11 5.02
N PHE A 83 21.82 -8.91 4.66
CA PHE A 83 20.72 -8.24 5.35
C PHE A 83 19.42 -9.03 5.15
N THR A 84 19.12 -9.40 3.90
CA THR A 84 17.93 -10.20 3.56
C THR A 84 17.89 -11.49 4.37
N LYS A 85 18.99 -12.27 4.39
CA LYS A 85 19.05 -13.51 5.15
C LYS A 85 18.85 -13.29 6.65
N LYS A 86 19.49 -12.27 7.25
CA LYS A 86 19.33 -11.94 8.67
C LYS A 86 17.90 -11.55 9.03
N TYR A 87 17.24 -10.75 8.19
CA TYR A 87 15.86 -10.34 8.41
C TYR A 87 14.90 -11.53 8.25
N LEU A 88 15.03 -12.30 7.19
CA LEU A 88 14.18 -13.45 6.88
C LEU A 88 14.47 -14.69 7.75
N ALA A 89 15.48 -14.66 8.62
CA ALA A 89 15.64 -15.68 9.67
C ALA A 89 14.51 -15.63 10.71
N MET A 90 13.73 -14.55 10.75
CA MET A 90 12.53 -14.43 11.58
C MET A 90 11.30 -14.90 10.81
N ASN A 91 10.36 -15.52 11.52
CA ASN A 91 9.11 -16.03 10.95
C ASN A 91 7.98 -14.98 11.03
N ASN A 92 6.87 -15.25 10.35
CA ASN A 92 5.62 -14.48 10.38
C ASN A 92 5.83 -13.00 10.01
N LEU A 93 6.46 -12.79 8.84
CA LEU A 93 6.75 -11.48 8.29
C LEU A 93 5.88 -11.22 7.05
N SER A 94 5.51 -9.96 6.84
CA SER A 94 4.93 -9.48 5.59
C SER A 94 5.70 -8.24 5.14
N LEU A 95 6.19 -8.25 3.92
CA LEU A 95 6.93 -7.15 3.31
C LEU A 95 6.07 -6.47 2.26
N GLU A 96 5.96 -5.16 2.32
CA GLU A 96 5.20 -4.31 1.42
C GLU A 96 6.17 -3.40 0.68
N ILE A 97 6.54 -3.76 -0.55
CA ILE A 97 7.58 -3.06 -1.32
C ILE A 97 6.97 -2.23 -2.44
N ALA A 98 7.31 -0.95 -2.47
CA ALA A 98 6.86 -0.04 -3.51
C ALA A 98 7.70 -0.18 -4.79
N ILE A 99 7.03 -0.37 -5.94
CA ILE A 99 7.61 -0.34 -7.26
C ILE A 99 6.91 0.72 -8.11
N HIS A 100 7.63 1.72 -8.58
CA HIS A 100 7.03 2.91 -9.19
C HIS A 100 7.16 2.97 -10.71
N GLY A 101 7.98 2.11 -11.30
CA GLY A 101 8.22 2.07 -12.75
C GLY A 101 8.78 0.74 -13.21
N ALA A 102 8.58 0.44 -14.48
CA ALA A 102 9.12 -0.77 -15.12
C ALA A 102 10.54 -0.57 -15.67
N THR A 103 11.08 0.63 -15.58
CA THR A 103 12.40 0.98 -16.07
C THR A 103 13.16 1.82 -15.04
N PRO A 104 14.51 1.80 -15.06
CA PRO A 104 15.32 2.68 -14.21
C PRO A 104 14.94 4.15 -14.36
N LYS A 105 14.72 4.62 -15.57
CA LYS A 105 14.36 6.01 -15.85
C LYS A 105 13.09 6.43 -15.10
N LEU A 106 12.02 5.66 -15.21
CA LEU A 106 10.73 6.00 -14.58
C LEU A 106 10.80 5.85 -13.06
N HIS A 107 11.30 4.73 -12.55
CA HIS A 107 11.37 4.47 -11.13
C HIS A 107 12.26 5.48 -10.39
N ASN A 108 13.50 5.71 -10.91
CA ASN A 108 14.45 6.63 -10.30
C ASN A 108 13.96 8.08 -10.34
N MET A 109 13.24 8.48 -11.40
CA MET A 109 12.61 9.79 -11.49
C MET A 109 11.57 9.99 -10.36
N ILE A 110 10.74 9.00 -10.10
CA ILE A 110 9.67 9.08 -9.08
C ILE A 110 10.27 9.04 -7.68
N THR A 111 11.27 8.20 -7.44
CA THR A 111 11.94 8.09 -6.13
C THR A 111 12.89 9.24 -5.85
N GLY A 112 13.37 9.94 -6.88
CA GLY A 112 14.38 10.98 -6.79
C GLY A 112 15.79 10.43 -6.54
N VAL A 113 16.01 9.11 -6.70
CA VAL A 113 17.29 8.46 -6.37
C VAL A 113 17.79 7.61 -7.53
N LYS A 114 18.94 7.98 -8.11
CA LYS A 114 19.63 7.18 -9.13
C LYS A 114 20.03 5.82 -8.55
N GLY A 115 19.79 4.74 -9.31
CA GLY A 115 20.12 3.36 -8.90
C GLY A 115 19.08 2.73 -7.95
N SER A 116 17.99 3.44 -7.56
CA SER A 116 16.97 2.88 -6.70
C SER A 116 16.21 1.74 -7.35
N PHE A 117 16.01 1.77 -8.67
CA PHE A 117 15.37 0.69 -9.41
C PHE A 117 16.13 -0.61 -9.26
N GLU A 118 17.41 -0.63 -9.59
CA GLU A 118 18.27 -1.79 -9.56
C GLU A 118 18.35 -2.39 -8.15
N GLN A 119 18.45 -1.53 -7.13
CA GLN A 119 18.45 -1.95 -5.73
C GLN A 119 17.13 -2.57 -5.33
N THR A 120 15.98 -1.95 -5.66
CA THR A 120 14.64 -2.47 -5.34
C THR A 120 14.39 -3.80 -6.04
N ILE A 121 14.67 -3.91 -7.34
CA ILE A 121 14.54 -5.16 -8.12
C ILE A 121 15.38 -6.29 -7.52
N LYS A 122 16.65 -6.01 -7.21
CA LYS A 122 17.53 -6.97 -6.55
C LYS A 122 17.04 -7.36 -5.16
N GLY A 123 16.50 -6.39 -4.41
CA GLY A 123 15.90 -6.63 -3.09
C GLY A 123 14.71 -7.59 -3.17
N ILE A 124 13.77 -7.35 -4.09
CA ILE A 124 12.63 -8.24 -4.35
C ILE A 124 13.11 -9.64 -4.73
N SER A 125 14.09 -9.74 -5.64
CA SER A 125 14.66 -11.04 -6.06
C SER A 125 15.31 -11.79 -4.90
N ASN A 126 16.06 -11.11 -4.03
CA ASN A 126 16.66 -11.72 -2.85
C ASN A 126 15.59 -12.21 -1.86
N ILE A 127 14.53 -11.43 -1.63
CA ILE A 127 13.42 -11.85 -0.75
C ILE A 127 12.76 -13.11 -1.30
N LEU A 128 12.40 -13.13 -2.58
CA LEU A 128 11.79 -14.30 -3.22
C LEU A 128 12.70 -15.54 -3.21
N LYS A 129 14.03 -15.32 -3.23
CA LYS A 129 15.02 -16.40 -3.17
C LYS A 129 15.19 -17.00 -1.78
N TYR A 130 15.14 -16.17 -0.73
CA TYR A 130 15.52 -16.59 0.64
C TYR A 130 14.35 -16.75 1.60
N ARG A 131 13.14 -16.30 1.24
CA ARG A 131 11.97 -16.42 2.12
C ARG A 131 11.45 -17.87 2.21
N ASN A 132 10.73 -18.15 3.28
CA ASN A 132 9.97 -19.38 3.47
C ASN A 132 8.45 -19.09 3.45
N SER A 133 7.64 -20.12 3.65
CA SER A 133 6.17 -20.04 3.58
C SER A 133 5.51 -19.19 4.69
N SER A 134 6.24 -18.82 5.74
CA SER A 134 5.74 -17.94 6.81
C SER A 134 5.93 -16.44 6.48
N GLN A 135 6.46 -16.14 5.32
CA GLN A 135 6.82 -14.78 4.91
C GLN A 135 6.11 -14.40 3.62
N GLU A 136 5.39 -13.30 3.67
CA GLU A 136 4.63 -12.78 2.53
C GLU A 136 5.36 -11.59 1.89
N LEU A 137 5.19 -11.45 0.59
CA LEU A 137 5.68 -10.30 -0.17
C LEU A 137 4.55 -9.69 -0.99
N GLU A 138 4.24 -8.45 -0.69
CA GLU A 138 3.29 -7.60 -1.41
C GLU A 138 4.06 -6.55 -2.22
N LEU A 139 3.73 -6.38 -3.49
CA LEU A 139 4.26 -5.27 -4.29
C LEU A 139 3.20 -4.18 -4.43
N ARG A 140 3.57 -2.95 -4.08
CA ARG A 140 2.70 -1.77 -4.14
C ARG A 140 3.06 -0.86 -5.30
N ILE A 141 2.08 -0.54 -6.12
CA ILE A 141 2.19 0.47 -7.18
C ILE A 141 1.44 1.70 -6.70
N ILE A 142 2.17 2.72 -6.21
CA ILE A 142 1.56 4.00 -5.88
C ILE A 142 1.33 4.75 -7.19
N ILE A 143 0.06 4.94 -7.53
CA ILE A 143 -0.35 5.55 -8.80
C ILE A 143 -0.29 7.07 -8.68
N THR A 144 0.48 7.68 -9.57
CA THR A 144 0.69 9.13 -9.65
C THR A 144 0.59 9.59 -11.11
N LYS A 145 0.56 10.89 -11.33
CA LYS A 145 0.62 11.49 -12.68
C LYS A 145 1.83 11.05 -13.50
N LEU A 146 2.90 10.62 -12.84
CA LEU A 146 4.15 10.23 -13.51
C LEU A 146 4.11 8.78 -14.04
N ASN A 147 3.28 7.89 -13.46
CA ASN A 147 3.31 6.47 -13.81
C ASN A 147 1.95 5.84 -14.21
N TYR A 148 0.83 6.54 -14.08
CA TYR A 148 -0.49 5.97 -14.35
C TYR A 148 -0.65 5.43 -15.79
N GLN A 149 0.04 6.02 -16.76
CA GLN A 149 0.03 5.55 -18.15
C GLN A 149 0.86 4.28 -18.37
N TYR A 150 1.77 3.96 -17.43
CA TYR A 150 2.71 2.85 -17.51
C TYR A 150 2.33 1.64 -16.66
N LEU A 151 1.08 1.60 -16.13
CA LEU A 151 0.61 0.50 -15.27
C LEU A 151 0.75 -0.87 -15.93
N ASP A 152 0.41 -0.99 -17.22
CA ASP A 152 0.56 -2.24 -17.97
C ASP A 152 2.03 -2.71 -18.01
N LEU A 153 2.98 -1.79 -18.18
CA LEU A 153 4.41 -2.12 -18.20
C LEU A 153 4.90 -2.56 -16.83
N ILE A 154 4.47 -1.88 -15.76
CA ILE A 154 4.85 -2.23 -14.37
C ILE A 154 4.29 -3.61 -14.02
N ILE A 155 3.02 -3.86 -14.32
CA ILE A 155 2.38 -5.16 -14.07
C ILE A 155 3.07 -6.26 -14.88
N ASN A 156 3.41 -6.02 -16.16
CA ASN A 156 4.11 -6.99 -16.98
C ASN A 156 5.51 -7.32 -16.44
N LEU A 157 6.25 -6.32 -15.93
CA LEU A 157 7.51 -6.57 -15.23
C LEU A 157 7.30 -7.50 -14.02
N ILE A 158 6.29 -7.22 -13.19
CA ILE A 158 5.97 -8.04 -12.01
C ILE A 158 5.58 -9.46 -12.43
N LYS A 159 4.71 -9.61 -13.44
CA LYS A 159 4.30 -10.92 -13.96
C LYS A 159 5.48 -11.74 -14.47
N LYS A 160 6.45 -11.10 -15.10
CA LYS A 160 7.62 -11.75 -15.70
C LYS A 160 8.65 -12.14 -14.65
N GLU A 161 9.02 -11.21 -13.77
CA GLU A 161 10.16 -11.38 -12.88
C GLU A 161 9.76 -11.82 -11.45
N PHE A 162 8.53 -11.50 -11.01
CA PHE A 162 8.10 -11.61 -9.62
C PHE A 162 6.74 -12.30 -9.44
N SER A 163 6.39 -13.24 -10.30
CA SER A 163 5.07 -13.93 -10.27
C SER A 163 4.78 -14.71 -8.98
N LYS A 164 5.80 -14.94 -8.14
CA LYS A 164 5.67 -15.64 -6.85
C LYS A 164 5.33 -14.72 -5.67
N VAL A 165 5.03 -13.44 -5.88
CA VAL A 165 4.53 -12.55 -4.81
C VAL A 165 3.11 -12.96 -4.43
N GLU A 166 2.70 -12.72 -3.19
CA GLU A 166 1.34 -13.04 -2.74
C GLU A 166 0.31 -12.11 -3.38
N ARG A 167 0.65 -10.82 -3.50
CA ARG A 167 -0.29 -9.85 -4.07
C ARG A 167 0.39 -8.64 -4.69
N VAL A 168 -0.35 -8.00 -5.58
CA VAL A 168 0.00 -6.70 -6.15
C VAL A 168 -1.10 -5.71 -5.78
N VAL A 169 -0.72 -4.60 -5.18
CA VAL A 169 -1.66 -3.56 -4.73
C VAL A 169 -1.45 -2.30 -5.56
N LEU A 170 -2.53 -1.84 -6.16
CA LEU A 170 -2.60 -0.54 -6.81
C LEU A 170 -3.16 0.45 -5.79
N VAL A 171 -2.35 1.42 -5.38
CA VAL A 171 -2.71 2.43 -4.38
C VAL A 171 -2.89 3.76 -5.10
N PHE A 172 -4.08 4.35 -5.04
CA PHE A 172 -4.25 5.74 -5.45
C PHE A 172 -3.52 6.62 -4.43
N MET A 173 -2.64 7.49 -4.92
CA MET A 173 -1.74 8.27 -4.08
C MET A 173 -2.50 9.14 -3.08
N GLU A 174 -2.09 9.10 -1.82
CA GLU A 174 -2.49 10.09 -0.81
C GLU A 174 -1.83 11.44 -1.12
N MET A 175 -2.61 12.50 -0.98
CA MET A 175 -2.19 13.84 -1.37
C MET A 175 -1.75 14.68 -0.17
N GLU A 176 -0.93 14.08 0.68
CA GLU A 176 -0.42 14.66 1.92
C GLU A 176 1.09 14.92 1.85
N GLY A 177 1.60 15.72 2.76
CA GLY A 177 3.02 15.94 2.96
C GLY A 177 3.73 16.46 1.71
N PHE A 178 4.78 15.76 1.27
CA PHE A 178 5.49 16.14 0.04
C PHE A 178 4.67 15.90 -1.24
N ALA A 179 3.69 14.99 -1.23
CA ALA A 179 2.81 14.79 -2.36
C ALA A 179 1.92 16.01 -2.59
N GLU A 180 1.37 16.60 -1.52
CA GLU A 180 0.62 17.86 -1.57
C GLU A 180 1.47 19.00 -2.13
N LYS A 181 2.67 19.23 -1.56
CA LYS A 181 3.59 20.28 -2.02
C LYS A 181 3.98 20.16 -3.50
N ASN A 182 4.05 18.94 -4.01
CA ASN A 182 4.39 18.64 -5.39
C ASN A 182 3.18 18.25 -6.25
N PHE A 183 1.97 18.62 -5.84
CA PHE A 183 0.74 18.20 -6.50
C PHE A 183 0.73 18.46 -8.00
N LYS A 184 1.25 19.61 -8.45
CA LYS A 184 1.34 19.95 -9.90
C LYS A 184 2.13 18.90 -10.70
N ILE A 185 3.07 18.21 -10.08
CA ILE A 185 3.97 17.22 -10.73
C ILE A 185 3.41 15.80 -10.59
N VAL A 186 2.95 15.43 -9.38
CA VAL A 186 2.59 14.04 -9.04
C VAL A 186 1.08 13.82 -8.93
N GLY A 187 0.30 14.90 -8.76
CA GLY A 187 -1.16 14.85 -8.56
C GLY A 187 -1.87 14.26 -9.76
N LEU A 188 -2.84 13.40 -9.50
CA LEU A 188 -3.63 12.68 -10.49
C LEU A 188 -5.11 12.72 -10.06
N THR A 189 -6.02 12.80 -11.02
CA THR A 189 -7.45 12.68 -10.77
C THR A 189 -7.95 11.27 -11.09
N TYR A 190 -9.06 10.86 -10.46
CA TYR A 190 -9.70 9.57 -10.81
C TYR A 190 -10.19 9.57 -12.26
N LYS A 191 -10.61 10.73 -12.78
CA LYS A 191 -11.05 10.91 -14.17
C LYS A 191 -9.90 10.62 -15.15
N GLU A 192 -8.70 11.15 -14.90
CA GLU A 192 -7.51 10.87 -15.71
C GLU A 192 -7.11 9.40 -15.65
N LEU A 193 -7.23 8.77 -14.48
CA LEU A 193 -6.86 7.37 -14.28
C LEU A 193 -7.87 6.38 -14.90
N LYS A 194 -9.15 6.73 -14.98
CA LYS A 194 -10.24 5.84 -15.40
C LYS A 194 -9.98 5.06 -16.70
N PRO A 195 -9.41 5.62 -17.79
CA PRO A 195 -9.10 4.87 -19.01
C PRO A 195 -8.03 3.78 -18.82
N TYR A 196 -7.26 3.85 -17.75
CA TYR A 196 -6.16 2.93 -17.44
C TYR A 196 -6.55 1.83 -16.45
N LEU A 197 -7.74 1.92 -15.81
CA LEU A 197 -8.31 0.90 -14.94
C LEU A 197 -9.60 0.34 -15.54
N THR A 198 -9.46 -0.56 -16.51
CA THR A 198 -10.59 -1.18 -17.21
C THR A 198 -10.72 -2.66 -16.87
N VAL A 199 -11.91 -3.22 -17.05
CA VAL A 199 -12.19 -4.64 -16.86
C VAL A 199 -11.28 -5.53 -17.73
N SER A 200 -11.05 -5.14 -18.99
CA SER A 200 -10.18 -5.89 -19.90
C SER A 200 -8.73 -5.91 -19.46
N LYS A 201 -8.22 -4.78 -18.96
CA LYS A 201 -6.85 -4.70 -18.39
C LYS A 201 -6.73 -5.56 -17.14
N LEU A 202 -7.69 -5.46 -16.21
CA LEU A 202 -7.67 -6.27 -15.00
C LEU A 202 -7.66 -7.77 -15.32
N LYS A 203 -8.46 -8.24 -16.29
CA LYS A 203 -8.43 -9.65 -16.73
C LYS A 203 -7.03 -10.07 -17.16
N LYS A 204 -6.36 -9.27 -18.01
CA LYS A 204 -4.98 -9.53 -18.46
C LYS A 204 -3.98 -9.53 -17.31
N TRP A 205 -4.14 -8.62 -16.34
CA TRP A 205 -3.25 -8.55 -15.18
C TRP A 205 -3.36 -9.79 -14.30
N LYS A 206 -4.58 -10.30 -14.10
CA LYS A 206 -4.85 -11.47 -13.24
C LYS A 206 -4.33 -12.81 -13.80
N GLU A 207 -4.06 -12.93 -15.09
CA GLU A 207 -3.64 -14.19 -15.70
C GLU A 207 -2.42 -14.85 -15.04
N LYS A 208 -1.52 -14.08 -14.43
CA LYS A 208 -0.29 -14.59 -13.80
C LYS A 208 -0.03 -14.01 -12.41
N LEU A 209 -0.95 -13.22 -11.89
CA LEU A 209 -0.83 -12.64 -10.55
C LEU A 209 -1.83 -13.33 -9.62
N PRO A 210 -1.42 -13.75 -8.42
CA PRO A 210 -2.30 -14.49 -7.51
C PRO A 210 -3.42 -13.60 -6.97
N GLU A 211 -3.10 -12.38 -6.58
CA GLU A 211 -4.07 -11.43 -6.05
C GLU A 211 -3.76 -10.00 -6.49
N ILE A 212 -4.81 -9.25 -6.84
CA ILE A 212 -4.73 -7.80 -7.10
C ILE A 212 -5.69 -7.10 -6.15
N ARG A 213 -5.24 -6.00 -5.53
CA ARG A 213 -6.05 -5.13 -4.67
C ARG A 213 -5.97 -3.69 -5.12
N PHE A 214 -7.05 -2.95 -4.87
CA PHE A 214 -7.16 -1.52 -5.09
C PHE A 214 -7.36 -0.83 -3.74
N TYR A 215 -6.43 0.03 -3.35
CA TYR A 215 -6.50 0.85 -2.14
C TYR A 215 -6.79 2.30 -2.50
N HIS A 216 -7.59 2.96 -1.69
CA HIS A 216 -7.95 4.38 -1.80
C HIS A 216 -8.84 4.71 -3.03
N PHE A 217 -9.72 3.78 -3.40
CA PHE A 217 -10.66 4.00 -4.49
C PHE A 217 -12.11 4.07 -3.98
N PRO A 218 -12.76 5.26 -4.00
CA PRO A 218 -14.21 5.35 -3.85
C PRO A 218 -14.93 4.56 -4.95
N LEU A 219 -15.97 3.80 -4.61
CA LEU A 219 -16.63 2.89 -5.56
C LEU A 219 -17.14 3.59 -6.83
N CYS A 220 -17.58 4.85 -6.72
CA CYS A 220 -18.06 5.62 -7.88
C CYS A 220 -16.97 6.03 -8.87
N THR A 221 -15.69 5.85 -8.55
CA THR A 221 -14.57 6.15 -9.43
C THR A 221 -14.14 4.95 -10.29
N LEU A 222 -14.70 3.77 -10.02
CA LEU A 222 -14.39 2.52 -10.69
C LEU A 222 -15.62 1.91 -11.38
N PRO A 223 -15.45 1.16 -12.50
CA PRO A 223 -16.50 0.30 -13.00
C PRO A 223 -16.87 -0.77 -11.95
N PRO A 224 -18.15 -1.17 -11.86
CA PRO A 224 -18.63 -2.09 -10.84
C PRO A 224 -17.84 -3.41 -10.75
N GLU A 225 -17.42 -3.93 -11.88
CA GLU A 225 -16.67 -5.19 -11.97
C GLU A 225 -15.30 -5.15 -11.26
N LEU A 226 -14.84 -3.95 -10.90
CA LEU A 226 -13.59 -3.76 -10.15
C LEU A 226 -13.82 -3.61 -8.64
N TRP A 227 -15.08 -3.53 -8.16
CA TRP A 227 -15.36 -3.31 -6.74
C TRP A 227 -14.93 -4.47 -5.85
N GLU A 228 -14.97 -5.70 -6.34
CA GLU A 228 -14.50 -6.88 -5.59
C GLU A 228 -12.99 -6.87 -5.30
N TYR A 229 -12.25 -5.93 -5.88
CA TYR A 229 -10.81 -5.74 -5.65
C TYR A 229 -10.51 -4.55 -4.74
N THR A 230 -11.53 -3.78 -4.33
CA THR A 230 -11.34 -2.59 -3.50
C THR A 230 -11.25 -2.94 -2.02
N TRP A 231 -10.31 -2.28 -1.33
CA TRP A 231 -10.13 -2.42 0.10
C TRP A 231 -10.19 -1.05 0.79
N ARG A 232 -10.82 -0.99 1.95
CA ARG A 232 -10.93 0.20 2.79
C ARG A 232 -9.79 0.21 3.78
N THR A 233 -8.71 0.93 3.48
CA THR A 233 -7.47 0.94 4.26
C THR A 233 -7.18 2.29 4.91
N LEU A 234 -7.91 3.35 4.55
CA LEU A 234 -7.82 4.65 5.19
C LEU A 234 -8.61 4.66 6.50
N ARG A 235 -8.12 5.43 7.47
CA ARG A 235 -8.78 5.62 8.77
C ARG A 235 -9.98 6.57 8.63
N GLY A 236 -10.92 6.48 9.56
CA GLY A 236 -12.15 7.29 9.52
C GLY A 236 -11.90 8.80 9.54
N GLU A 237 -10.85 9.25 10.22
CA GLU A 237 -10.45 10.66 10.26
C GLU A 237 -9.85 11.19 8.95
N GLU A 238 -9.35 10.32 8.08
CA GLU A 238 -8.73 10.68 6.79
C GLU A 238 -9.76 10.85 5.67
N ILE A 239 -10.97 10.30 5.87
CA ILE A 239 -12.00 10.25 4.84
C ILE A 239 -13.22 11.10 5.19
N THR A 240 -14.03 11.36 4.17
CA THR A 240 -15.36 11.99 4.32
C THR A 240 -16.33 11.49 3.27
N PHE A 241 -17.62 11.79 3.47
CA PHE A 241 -18.71 11.58 2.52
C PHE A 241 -19.40 12.90 2.23
N LEU A 242 -19.60 13.20 0.94
CA LEU A 242 -20.37 14.36 0.51
C LEU A 242 -21.85 14.18 0.85
N SER A 243 -22.61 15.28 0.99
CA SER A 243 -24.08 15.23 1.22
C SER A 243 -24.79 14.38 0.17
N ARG A 244 -24.37 14.49 -1.10
CA ARG A 244 -24.91 13.68 -2.21
C ARG A 244 -24.67 12.16 -2.05
N CYS A 245 -23.66 11.74 -1.28
CA CYS A 245 -23.43 10.32 -0.96
C CYS A 245 -24.55 9.71 -0.11
N GLY A 246 -25.37 10.53 0.54
CA GLY A 246 -26.61 10.07 1.22
C GLY A 246 -27.59 9.37 0.28
N LYS A 247 -27.55 9.70 -1.03
CA LYS A 247 -28.39 9.09 -2.07
C LYS A 247 -27.72 7.91 -2.79
N CYS A 248 -26.52 7.47 -2.34
CA CYS A 248 -25.77 6.37 -2.96
C CYS A 248 -26.17 5.03 -2.34
N LEU A 249 -26.57 4.08 -3.18
CA LEU A 249 -26.97 2.73 -2.73
C LEU A 249 -25.82 1.94 -2.07
N TYR A 250 -24.57 2.31 -2.37
CA TYR A 250 -23.37 1.57 -1.94
C TYR A 250 -22.52 2.34 -0.91
N LYS A 251 -23.04 3.42 -0.31
CA LYS A 251 -22.32 4.23 0.69
C LYS A 251 -21.71 3.38 1.80
N LYS A 252 -22.46 2.42 2.34
CA LYS A 252 -22.02 1.56 3.46
C LYS A 252 -20.84 0.64 3.12
N TYR A 253 -20.61 0.36 1.84
CA TYR A 253 -19.51 -0.48 1.36
C TYR A 253 -18.33 0.35 0.83
N CYS A 254 -18.54 1.64 0.62
CA CYS A 254 -17.53 2.54 0.07
C CYS A 254 -16.50 2.94 1.13
N LEU A 255 -15.25 3.13 0.71
CA LEU A 255 -14.20 3.71 1.54
C LEU A 255 -14.57 5.14 2.01
N GLY A 256 -15.25 5.93 1.17
CA GLY A 256 -15.34 7.37 1.29
C GLY A 256 -14.32 8.08 0.40
N ILE A 257 -14.13 9.36 0.62
CA ILE A 257 -13.24 10.21 -0.18
C ILE A 257 -12.17 10.77 0.75
N HIS A 258 -10.91 10.67 0.36
CA HIS A 258 -9.79 11.25 1.10
C HIS A 258 -9.96 12.77 1.19
N LYS A 259 -9.85 13.35 2.39
CA LYS A 259 -10.11 14.77 2.63
C LYS A 259 -9.21 15.68 1.80
N ASP A 260 -7.93 15.36 1.71
CA ASP A 260 -6.97 16.17 0.98
C ASP A 260 -7.19 16.15 -0.54
N TYR A 261 -7.75 15.03 -1.07
CA TYR A 261 -8.20 15.03 -2.45
C TYR A 261 -9.27 16.10 -2.70
N LEU A 262 -10.25 16.21 -1.82
CA LEU A 262 -11.30 17.24 -1.94
C LEU A 262 -10.73 18.66 -1.88
N THR A 263 -9.76 18.88 -1.02
CA THR A 263 -9.10 20.19 -0.87
C THR A 263 -8.34 20.57 -2.13
N LEU A 264 -7.61 19.63 -2.74
CA LEU A 264 -6.72 19.91 -3.87
C LEU A 264 -7.38 19.82 -5.24
N VAL A 265 -8.38 18.95 -5.40
CA VAL A 265 -9.02 18.62 -6.68
C VAL A 265 -10.49 19.04 -6.70
N GLY A 266 -11.17 18.93 -5.55
CA GLY A 266 -12.60 19.18 -5.45
C GLY A 266 -13.43 17.89 -5.56
N ASP A 267 -14.75 18.07 -5.71
CA ASP A 267 -15.74 17.01 -5.49
C ASP A 267 -16.48 16.53 -6.75
N ARG A 268 -16.21 17.15 -7.91
CA ARG A 268 -16.99 16.97 -9.16
C ARG A 268 -17.00 15.53 -9.68
N GLU A 269 -15.99 14.74 -9.38
CA GLU A 269 -15.84 13.37 -9.87
C GLU A 269 -16.68 12.33 -9.11
N PHE A 270 -17.16 12.68 -7.90
CA PHE A 270 -17.85 11.75 -7.03
C PHE A 270 -19.36 11.86 -7.18
N GLN A 271 -19.95 10.91 -7.90
CA GLN A 271 -21.38 10.87 -8.14
C GLN A 271 -22.03 9.67 -7.41
N PRO A 272 -23.22 9.84 -6.80
CA PRO A 272 -23.91 8.75 -6.14
C PRO A 272 -24.35 7.67 -7.13
N ILE A 273 -24.09 6.42 -6.79
CA ILE A 273 -24.51 5.27 -7.59
C ILE A 273 -25.95 4.95 -7.24
N ARG A 274 -26.87 5.19 -8.17
CA ARG A 274 -28.32 5.00 -8.02
C ARG A 274 -28.83 3.73 -8.72
N LYS A 275 -28.05 3.15 -9.62
CA LYS A 275 -28.38 1.89 -10.28
C LYS A 275 -28.10 0.72 -9.36
N LYS A 276 -29.06 -0.20 -9.25
CA LYS A 276 -28.86 -1.45 -8.48
C LYS A 276 -27.91 -2.37 -9.22
N ILE A 277 -26.89 -2.86 -8.53
CA ILE A 277 -25.87 -3.78 -9.02
C ILE A 277 -25.89 -4.98 -8.09
N ASN A 278 -25.92 -6.18 -8.64
CA ASN A 278 -25.94 -7.39 -7.84
C ASN A 278 -24.55 -7.69 -7.29
N ILE A 279 -24.41 -7.63 -5.97
CA ILE A 279 -23.14 -7.85 -5.27
C ILE A 279 -23.31 -8.91 -4.19
N GLN A 280 -22.24 -9.66 -3.93
CA GLN A 280 -22.10 -10.50 -2.75
C GLN A 280 -21.23 -9.77 -1.75
N THR A 281 -21.67 -9.68 -0.50
CA THR A 281 -21.01 -8.93 0.56
C THR A 281 -20.70 -9.84 1.75
N GLN A 282 -19.80 -9.36 2.60
CA GLN A 282 -19.46 -9.95 3.89
C GLN A 282 -19.33 -8.85 4.95
N ASP A 283 -19.34 -9.22 6.22
CA ASP A 283 -19.21 -8.27 7.33
C ASP A 283 -17.77 -7.81 7.62
N PHE A 284 -16.84 -8.18 6.78
CA PHE A 284 -15.45 -7.77 6.93
C PHE A 284 -15.28 -6.27 6.59
N PHE A 285 -14.88 -5.49 7.58
CA PHE A 285 -14.81 -4.03 7.45
C PHE A 285 -13.92 -3.56 6.30
N HIS A 286 -12.74 -4.14 6.14
CA HIS A 286 -11.78 -3.71 5.13
C HIS A 286 -12.13 -4.17 3.71
N HIS A 287 -12.85 -5.27 3.55
CA HIS A 287 -13.19 -5.81 2.24
C HIS A 287 -14.64 -6.32 2.20
N PRO A 288 -15.63 -5.40 2.20
CA PRO A 288 -17.04 -5.77 2.34
C PRO A 288 -17.69 -6.33 1.06
N ILE A 289 -17.15 -6.05 -0.13
CA ILE A 289 -17.67 -6.55 -1.41
C ILE A 289 -16.74 -7.64 -1.92
N ILE A 290 -17.17 -8.90 -1.87
CA ILE A 290 -16.36 -10.06 -2.26
C ILE A 290 -16.61 -10.50 -3.70
N LYS A 291 -17.72 -10.12 -4.29
CA LYS A 291 -18.05 -10.45 -5.68
C LYS A 291 -19.08 -9.50 -6.27
N VAL A 292 -18.88 -9.15 -7.54
CA VAL A 292 -19.90 -8.49 -8.37
C VAL A 292 -20.47 -9.50 -9.34
N LYS A 293 -21.78 -9.77 -9.26
CA LYS A 293 -22.47 -10.71 -10.12
C LYS A 293 -22.86 -10.01 -11.41
N LYS A 294 -22.66 -10.68 -12.54
CA LYS A 294 -23.19 -10.17 -13.82
C LYS A 294 -24.70 -10.04 -13.72
N PRO A 295 -25.31 -9.04 -14.39
CA PRO A 295 -26.75 -9.05 -14.59
C PRO A 295 -27.13 -10.39 -15.26
N SER A 296 -28.12 -11.05 -14.69
CA SER A 296 -28.78 -12.22 -15.33
C SER A 296 -29.42 -11.79 -16.61
#